data_170ae3fe1df9b1584cc36e4593e0750e
#
_entry.id   170ae3fe1df9b1584cc36e4593e0750e
#
_cell.length_a   1.000
_cell.length_b   1.000
_cell.length_c   1.000
_cell.angle_alpha   90.00
_cell.angle_beta   90.00
_cell.angle_gamma   90.00
#
_symmetry.space_group_name_H-M   'P 1'
#
loop_
_entity.id
_entity.type
_entity.pdbx_description
1 polymer ?
#
loop_
_entity_poly.entity_id
_entity_poly.type
_entity_poly.pdbx_seq_one_letter_code
_entity_poly.pdbx_strand_id
1 'polypeptide(L)' 'MEIYRCTIHLVGSSVTSAWNTEKYWAKQQAMKYIKDNRHIGHISYETLIVNEGSNYIKRNNYGNTK' A
#
# COMPACT_ATOMS: atom_id res chain seq x y z
N MET A 1 -14.82 -5.55 4.00
CA MET A 1 -13.63 -5.02 4.70
C MET A 1 -12.65 -4.48 3.68
N GLU A 2 -12.07 -3.34 4.00
CA GLU A 2 -11.05 -2.75 3.14
C GLU A 2 -9.69 -2.87 3.80
N ILE A 3 -8.67 -3.13 2.98
CA ILE A 3 -7.30 -3.11 3.45
C ILE A 3 -6.49 -2.22 2.53
N TYR A 4 -5.36 -1.76 3.01
CA TYR A 4 -4.61 -0.71 2.35
C TYR A 4 -3.14 -1.07 2.25
N ARG A 5 -2.52 -0.60 1.17
CA ARG A 5 -1.10 -0.73 0.96
C ARG A 5 -0.56 0.64 0.60
N CYS A 6 0.56 0.99 1.20
CA CYS A 6 1.19 2.29 0.99
C CYS A 6 2.45 2.13 0.17
N THR A 7 2.62 2.99 -0.82
CA THR A 7 3.85 3.07 -1.58
C THR A 7 4.43 4.46 -1.40
N ILE A 8 5.70 4.51 -1.00
CA ILE A 8 6.41 5.77 -0.87
C ILE A 8 7.42 5.84 -2.01
N HIS A 9 7.28 6.88 -2.81
CA HIS A 9 8.11 7.07 -3.99
C HIS A 9 9.32 7.90 -3.63
N LEU A 10 10.49 7.37 -3.91
CA LEU A 10 11.75 8.03 -3.65
C LEU A 10 12.40 8.38 -4.96
N VAL A 11 13.48 9.14 -4.89
CA VAL A 11 14.24 9.43 -6.10
C VAL A 11 14.91 8.13 -6.55
N GLY A 12 14.48 7.63 -7.70
CA GLY A 12 15.08 6.44 -8.28
C GLY A 12 14.57 5.11 -7.75
N SER A 13 13.62 5.12 -6.82
CA SER A 13 13.11 3.86 -6.29
C SER A 13 11.80 4.09 -5.57
N SER A 14 11.24 3.01 -5.01
CA SER A 14 10.04 3.12 -4.20
C SER A 14 10.03 1.96 -3.20
N VAL A 15 9.27 2.13 -2.14
CA VAL A 15 9.04 1.07 -1.17
C VAL A 15 7.55 0.92 -0.98
N THR A 16 7.12 -0.31 -0.77
CA THR A 16 5.71 -0.63 -0.66
C THR A 16 5.49 -1.50 0.57
N SER A 17 4.49 -1.15 1.35
CA SER A 17 4.15 -1.89 2.54
C SER A 17 3.38 -3.16 2.18
N ALA A 18 3.20 -4.03 3.17
CA ALA A 18 2.23 -5.11 3.06
C ALA A 18 0.83 -4.51 3.20
N TRP A 19 -0.17 -5.35 3.01
CA TRP A 19 -1.56 -4.93 3.18
C TRP A 19 -1.88 -4.80 4.67
N ASN A 20 -2.54 -3.73 5.02
CA ASN A 20 -2.90 -3.43 6.41
C ASN A 20 -4.35 -2.99 6.47
N THR A 21 -4.96 -3.14 7.64
CA THR A 21 -6.35 -2.75 7.82
C THR A 21 -6.52 -1.24 7.92
N GLU A 22 -5.44 -0.49 8.11
CA GLU A 22 -5.50 0.96 8.22
C GLU A 22 -4.38 1.59 7.42
N LYS A 23 -4.70 2.72 6.80
CA LYS A 23 -3.69 3.46 6.03
C LYS A 23 -2.53 3.90 6.89
N TYR A 24 -2.82 4.27 8.13
CA TYR A 24 -1.78 4.71 9.04
C TYR A 24 -0.70 3.65 9.20
N TRP A 25 -1.11 2.41 9.44
CA TRP A 25 -0.14 1.35 9.67
C TRP A 25 0.58 0.96 8.39
N ALA A 26 -0.11 1.04 7.26
CA ALA A 26 0.55 0.79 5.99
C ALA A 26 1.68 1.81 5.78
N LYS A 27 1.40 3.07 6.06
CA LYS A 27 2.42 4.11 5.91
C LYS A 27 3.57 3.88 6.88
N GLN A 28 3.26 3.56 8.13
CA GLN A 28 4.32 3.32 9.11
C GLN A 28 5.21 2.17 8.71
N GLN A 29 4.63 1.11 8.16
CA GLN A 29 5.42 -0.02 7.72
C GLN A 29 6.32 0.36 6.56
N ALA A 30 5.78 1.09 5.57
CA ALA A 30 6.59 1.52 4.44
C ALA A 30 7.74 2.42 4.92
N MET A 31 7.47 3.29 5.88
CA MET A 31 8.49 4.19 6.40
C MET A 31 9.64 3.43 7.04
N LYS A 32 9.37 2.27 7.62
CA LYS A 32 10.44 1.48 8.24
C LYS A 32 11.46 0.98 7.24
N TYR A 33 11.08 0.87 5.98
CA TYR A 33 12.00 0.39 4.96
C TYR A 33 12.91 1.49 4.43
N ILE A 34 12.66 2.73 4.83
CA ILE A 34 13.42 3.86 4.32
C ILE A 34 14.45 4.25 5.35
N LYS A 35 15.70 4.23 4.94
CA LYS A 35 16.79 4.60 5.85
C LYS A 35 17.07 6.09 5.83
N ASP A 36 16.76 6.72 4.71
CA ASP A 36 17.02 8.14 4.53
C ASP A 36 15.79 8.74 3.90
N ASN A 37 15.00 9.45 4.70
CA ASN A 37 13.73 9.95 4.21
C ASN A 37 13.82 11.38 3.68
N ARG A 38 15.00 11.88 3.42
CA ARG A 38 15.14 13.22 2.88
C ARG A 38 14.70 13.31 1.42
N HIS A 39 14.57 12.19 0.76
CA HIS A 39 14.27 12.18 -0.67
C HIS A 39 12.90 11.59 -0.96
N ILE A 40 11.99 11.70 -0.04
CA ILE A 40 10.63 11.21 -0.26
C ILE A 40 9.95 12.13 -1.27
N GLY A 41 9.46 11.54 -2.36
CA GLY A 41 8.74 12.28 -3.37
C GLY A 41 7.28 12.39 -3.02
N HIS A 42 6.52 11.31 -3.22
CA HIS A 42 5.12 11.36 -2.85
C HIS A 42 4.70 9.99 -2.32
N ILE A 43 3.53 9.97 -1.69
CA ILE A 43 3.01 8.78 -1.05
C ILE A 43 1.67 8.47 -1.69
N SER A 44 1.47 7.22 -2.07
CA SER A 44 0.21 6.78 -2.64
C SER A 44 -0.30 5.57 -1.89
N TYR A 45 -1.60 5.32 -2.04
CA TYR A 45 -2.25 4.21 -1.35
C TYR A 45 -3.06 3.41 -2.34
N GLU A 46 -3.10 2.10 -2.11
CA GLU A 46 -3.99 1.20 -2.83
C GLU A 46 -4.98 0.65 -1.83
N THR A 47 -6.17 0.35 -2.33
CA THR A 47 -7.22 -0.24 -1.51
C THR A 47 -7.65 -1.55 -2.13
N LEU A 48 -7.80 -2.57 -1.30
CA LEU A 48 -8.41 -3.82 -1.69
C LEU A 48 -9.66 -4.04 -0.88
N ILE A 49 -10.65 -4.62 -1.51
CA ILE A 49 -11.88 -5.00 -0.82
C ILE A 49 -11.85 -6.50 -0.63
N VAL A 50 -11.95 -6.93 0.63
CA VAL A 50 -11.96 -8.34 0.98
C VAL A 50 -13.40 -8.72 1.25
N ASN A 51 -13.91 -9.68 0.47
CA ASN A 51 -15.27 -10.14 0.63
C ASN A 51 -15.32 -11.19 1.71
N GLU A 52 -16.19 -10.97 2.68
CA GLU A 52 -16.40 -11.97 3.71
C GLU A 52 -17.06 -13.17 3.10
N GLY A 53 -16.69 -14.33 3.58
CA GLY A 53 -17.25 -15.56 3.07
C GLY A 53 -16.69 -15.96 1.74
N SER A 54 -15.68 -15.26 1.28
CA SER A 54 -15.06 -15.51 -0.01
C SER A 54 -13.56 -15.52 0.19
N ASN A 55 -12.88 -16.29 -0.65
CA ASN A 55 -11.41 -16.28 -0.63
C ASN A 55 -10.84 -15.27 -1.59
N TYR A 56 -11.69 -14.49 -2.18
CA TYR A 56 -11.27 -13.50 -3.13
C TYR A 56 -10.81 -12.24 -2.48
N ILE A 57 -9.83 -11.61 -3.09
CA ILE A 57 -9.46 -10.24 -2.82
C ILE A 57 -9.59 -9.49 -4.13
N LYS A 58 -10.41 -8.48 -4.15
CA LYS A 58 -10.62 -7.69 -5.34
C LYS A 58 -9.86 -6.38 -5.25
N ARG A 59 -9.11 -6.09 -6.29
CA ARG A 59 -8.54 -4.77 -6.40
C ARG A 59 -9.59 -3.84 -6.91
N ASN A 60 -9.73 -2.69 -6.27
CA ASN A 60 -10.77 -1.79 -6.69
C ASN A 60 -10.21 -0.56 -7.38
N ASN A 61 -8.92 -0.43 -7.52
CA ASN A 61 -8.39 0.76 -8.14
C ASN A 61 -7.92 0.51 -9.56
N TYR A 62 -7.96 -0.70 -10.11
CA TYR A 62 -7.80 -0.98 -11.49
C TYR A 62 -7.52 -2.39 -11.69
N GLY A 63 -7.79 -2.61 -12.60
CA GLY A 63 -7.72 -3.73 -12.88
C GLY A 63 -6.76 -4.55 -13.26
N ASN A 64 -6.52 -4.88 -13.21
CA ASN A 64 -5.91 -5.68 -13.61
C ASN A 64 -6.03 -6.86 -13.45
N THR A 65 -6.20 -7.28 -13.68
CA THR A 65 -6.23 -8.16 -13.56
C THR A 65 -6.04 -9.13 -13.68
N LYS A 66 -5.89 -9.56 -13.90
CA LYS A 66 -5.81 -10.47 -13.99
C LYS A 66 -5.87 -10.95 -13.61
#